data_5980272581a826fa1735c602ceb391a1
#
_entry.id   5980272581a826fa1735c602ceb391a1
#
_cell.length_a   1.000
_cell.length_b   1.000
_cell.length_c   1.000
_cell.angle_alpha   90.00
_cell.angle_beta   90.00
_cell.angle_gamma   90.00
#
_symmetry.space_group_name_H-M   'P 1'
#
loop_
_entity.id
_entity.type
_entity.pdbx_description
1 polymer ?
#
loop_
_entity_poly.entity_id
_entity_poly.type
_entity_poly.pdbx_seq_one_letter_code
_entity_poly.pdbx_strand_id
1 'polypeptide(L)'
;MNQAELRENLSLNMKRRRKLYAMTQEKLAEEAGLSAQTINDIEGCRTWVSDKTLVKLAEVLRTTPSELLSQNEAKQPDSFDFMRFKSDLQDSVRQTIDEMFEKKVKAAIYDSAQMHFV
;
A
#
# COMPACT_ATOMS: atom_id res chain seq x y z
N MET A 1 -17.29 -7.66 20.65
CA MET A 1 -15.86 -7.83 20.25
C MET A 1 -15.04 -8.12 21.49
N ASN A 2 -14.20 -9.15 21.46
CA ASN A 2 -13.29 -9.48 22.55
C ASN A 2 -11.85 -9.06 22.20
N GLN A 3 -10.92 -9.25 23.16
CA GLN A 3 -9.52 -8.85 22.97
C GLN A 3 -8.85 -9.59 21.80
N ALA A 4 -9.14 -10.87 21.64
CA ALA A 4 -8.57 -11.67 20.56
C ALA A 4 -9.04 -11.16 19.19
N GLU A 5 -10.30 -10.84 19.05
CA GLU A 5 -10.85 -10.27 17.82
C GLU A 5 -10.24 -8.89 17.51
N LEU A 6 -10.05 -8.06 18.52
CA LEU A 6 -9.45 -6.74 18.35
C LEU A 6 -8.02 -6.85 17.84
N ARG A 7 -7.22 -7.75 18.41
CA ARG A 7 -5.85 -7.99 17.98
C ARG A 7 -5.79 -8.58 16.57
N GLU A 8 -6.71 -9.46 16.26
CA GLU A 8 -6.83 -10.03 14.92
C GLU A 8 -7.17 -8.97 13.88
N ASN A 9 -8.10 -8.09 14.18
CA ASN A 9 -8.45 -6.98 13.28
C ASN A 9 -7.25 -6.08 13.00
N LEU A 10 -6.51 -5.70 14.03
CA LEU A 10 -5.31 -4.90 13.87
C LEU A 10 -4.27 -5.62 13.01
N SER A 11 -4.02 -6.88 13.30
CA SER A 11 -3.06 -7.70 12.55
C SER A 11 -3.42 -7.77 11.07
N LEU A 12 -4.64 -8.10 10.75
CA LEU A 12 -5.11 -8.24 9.37
C LEU A 12 -5.06 -6.92 8.62
N ASN A 13 -5.52 -5.84 9.24
CA ASN A 13 -5.53 -4.52 8.63
C ASN A 13 -4.12 -3.99 8.40
N MET A 14 -3.21 -4.21 9.35
CA MET A 14 -1.80 -3.84 9.18
C MET A 14 -1.15 -4.58 8.03
N LYS A 15 -1.29 -5.89 7.98
CA LYS A 15 -0.73 -6.72 6.90
C LYS A 15 -1.26 -6.30 5.54
N ARG A 16 -2.56 -6.07 5.46
CA ARG A 16 -3.22 -5.68 4.22
C ARG A 16 -2.69 -4.37 3.70
N ARG A 17 -2.62 -3.35 4.56
CA ARG A 17 -2.12 -2.04 4.16
C ARG A 17 -0.63 -2.04 3.88
N ARG A 18 0.15 -2.77 4.69
CA ARG A 18 1.58 -2.92 4.44
C ARG A 18 1.84 -3.50 3.06
N LYS A 19 1.14 -4.55 2.70
CA LYS A 19 1.25 -5.18 1.38
C LYS A 19 0.75 -4.27 0.26
N LEU A 20 -0.30 -3.51 0.52
CA LEU A 20 -0.83 -2.54 -0.44
C LEU A 20 0.23 -1.51 -0.86
N TYR A 21 1.05 -1.08 0.10
CA TYR A 21 2.13 -0.12 -0.16
C TYR A 21 3.47 -0.79 -0.44
N ALA A 22 3.48 -2.10 -0.68
CA ALA A 22 4.68 -2.89 -0.96
C ALA A 22 5.78 -2.72 0.10
N MET A 23 5.38 -2.62 1.37
CA MET A 23 6.30 -2.47 2.49
C MET A 23 6.63 -3.81 3.12
N THR A 24 7.91 -4.00 3.48
CA THR A 24 8.33 -5.11 4.34
C THR A 24 8.02 -4.76 5.80
N GLN A 25 8.08 -5.76 6.68
CA GLN A 25 7.97 -5.51 8.12
C GLN A 25 9.08 -4.57 8.61
N GLU A 26 10.28 -4.74 8.09
CA GLU A 26 11.44 -3.90 8.40
C GLU A 26 11.21 -2.45 7.98
N LYS A 27 10.65 -2.23 6.81
CA LYS A 27 10.36 -0.88 6.31
C LYS A 27 9.29 -0.20 7.14
N LEU A 28 8.22 -0.91 7.45
CA LEU A 28 7.17 -0.39 8.33
C LEU A 28 7.73 -0.03 9.70
N ALA A 29 8.56 -0.91 10.27
CA ALA A 29 9.19 -0.68 11.56
C ALA A 29 10.07 0.58 11.54
N GLU A 30 10.88 0.73 10.50
CA GLU A 30 11.75 1.90 10.33
C GLU A 30 10.93 3.19 10.29
N GLU A 31 9.88 3.24 9.49
CA GLU A 31 9.05 4.43 9.35
C GLU A 31 8.22 4.73 10.61
N ALA A 32 7.83 3.70 11.33
CA ALA A 32 7.05 3.84 12.57
C ALA A 32 7.93 4.05 13.82
N GLY A 33 9.26 3.97 13.68
CA GLY A 33 10.16 4.09 14.81
C GLY A 33 10.11 2.89 15.77
N LEU A 34 9.85 1.70 15.23
CA LEU A 34 9.73 0.45 15.98
C LEU A 34 10.76 -0.56 15.47
N SER A 35 10.92 -1.66 16.21
CA SER A 35 11.71 -2.79 15.73
C SER A 35 10.89 -3.69 14.80
N ALA A 36 11.56 -4.38 13.89
CA ALA A 36 10.91 -5.36 13.02
C ALA A 36 10.26 -6.49 13.85
N GLN A 37 10.88 -6.86 14.97
CA GLN A 37 10.31 -7.85 15.89
C GLN A 37 8.99 -7.37 16.48
N THR A 38 8.90 -6.09 16.84
CA THR A 38 7.65 -5.51 17.33
C THR A 38 6.54 -5.60 16.29
N ILE A 39 6.84 -5.25 15.04
CA ILE A 39 5.87 -5.37 13.94
C ILE A 39 5.44 -6.84 13.77
N ASN A 40 6.40 -7.75 13.78
CA ASN A 40 6.12 -9.18 13.67
C ASN A 40 5.22 -9.68 14.81
N ASP A 41 5.46 -9.22 16.02
CA ASP A 41 4.66 -9.61 17.18
C ASP A 41 3.23 -9.06 17.10
N ILE A 42 3.06 -7.84 16.64
CA ILE A 42 1.74 -7.24 16.42
C ILE A 42 0.98 -8.00 15.33
N GLU A 43 1.62 -8.25 14.20
CA GLU A 43 1.02 -9.00 13.10
C GLU A 43 0.74 -10.46 13.45
N GLY A 44 1.48 -11.01 14.39
CA GLY A 44 1.24 -12.35 14.92
C GLY A 44 0.25 -12.42 16.08
N CYS A 45 -0.38 -11.31 16.42
CA CYS A 45 -1.32 -11.22 17.55
C CYS A 45 -0.70 -11.56 18.92
N ARG A 46 0.63 -11.46 19.03
CA ARG A 46 1.36 -11.82 20.26
C ARG A 46 1.46 -10.68 21.25
N THR A 47 1.25 -9.45 20.80
CA THR A 47 1.32 -8.27 21.67
C THR A 47 0.27 -7.27 21.26
N TRP A 48 -0.04 -6.35 22.18
CA TRP A 48 -0.87 -5.19 21.92
C TRP A 48 0.00 -3.95 21.77
N VAL A 49 -0.58 -2.89 21.29
CA VAL A 49 0.12 -1.62 21.03
C VAL A 49 -0.34 -0.55 22.01
N SER A 50 0.54 0.42 22.30
CA SER A 50 0.14 1.64 22.99
C SER A 50 -0.65 2.54 22.02
N ASP A 51 -1.38 3.49 22.58
CA ASP A 51 -2.11 4.49 21.80
C ASP A 51 -1.15 5.28 20.89
N LYS A 52 0.01 5.65 21.38
CA LYS A 52 1.05 6.35 20.60
C LYS A 52 1.52 5.51 19.42
N THR A 53 1.78 4.23 19.64
CA THR A 53 2.19 3.30 18.57
C THR A 53 1.08 3.12 17.55
N LEU A 54 -0.16 2.99 18.01
CA LEU A 54 -1.32 2.83 17.13
C LEU A 54 -1.50 4.03 16.22
N VAL A 55 -1.39 5.23 16.76
CA VAL A 55 -1.47 6.48 15.98
C VAL A 55 -0.36 6.53 14.93
N LYS A 56 0.87 6.18 15.34
CA LYS A 56 2.02 6.20 14.43
C LYS A 56 1.89 5.20 13.31
N LEU A 57 1.44 3.99 13.60
CA LEU A 57 1.19 2.97 12.60
C LEU A 57 0.11 3.42 11.60
N ALA A 58 -0.96 4.02 12.10
CA ALA A 58 -2.02 4.56 11.25
C ALA A 58 -1.49 5.64 10.30
N GLU A 59 -0.66 6.56 10.79
CA GLU A 59 -0.05 7.60 9.95
C GLU A 59 0.81 6.99 8.84
N VAL A 60 1.69 6.05 9.18
CA VAL A 60 2.59 5.41 8.21
C VAL A 60 1.79 4.62 7.16
N LEU A 61 0.74 3.95 7.59
CA LEU A 61 -0.12 3.15 6.72
C LEU A 61 -1.22 3.96 6.04
N ARG A 62 -1.22 5.28 6.22
CA ARG A 62 -2.14 6.23 5.58
C ARG A 62 -3.60 5.93 5.87
N THR A 63 -3.89 5.67 7.14
CA THR A 63 -5.23 5.34 7.62
C THR A 63 -5.46 5.99 8.97
N THR A 64 -6.56 5.66 9.63
CA THR A 64 -6.89 6.11 10.97
C THR A 64 -6.80 4.94 11.95
N PRO A 65 -6.57 5.22 13.25
CA PRO A 65 -6.62 4.17 14.26
C PRO A 65 -7.96 3.41 14.26
N SER A 66 -9.05 4.11 14.04
CA SER A 66 -10.39 3.51 13.95
C SER A 66 -10.47 2.49 12.82
N GLU A 67 -9.95 2.84 11.64
CA GLU A 67 -9.94 1.94 10.50
C GLU A 67 -9.03 0.73 10.72
N LEU A 68 -7.87 0.93 11.36
CA LEU A 68 -6.98 -0.19 11.68
C LEU A 68 -7.60 -1.21 12.64
N LEU A 69 -8.50 -0.76 13.50
CA LEU A 69 -9.19 -1.64 14.44
C LEU A 69 -10.53 -2.15 13.91
N SER A 70 -10.94 -1.68 12.75
CA SER A 70 -12.25 -1.98 12.18
C SER A 70 -12.32 -3.41 11.67
N GLN A 71 -13.36 -4.10 12.09
CA GLN A 71 -13.70 -5.41 11.55
C GLN A 71 -14.14 -5.32 10.09
N ASN A 72 -14.80 -4.22 9.73
CA ASN A 72 -15.29 -4.01 8.37
C ASN A 72 -14.16 -3.87 7.36
N GLU A 73 -13.04 -3.25 7.73
CA GLU A 73 -11.87 -3.14 6.86
C GLU A 73 -11.24 -4.51 6.61
N ALA A 74 -11.14 -5.36 7.66
CA ALA A 74 -10.53 -6.68 7.56
C ALA A 74 -11.40 -7.70 6.84
N LYS A 75 -12.72 -7.63 7.03
CA LYS A 75 -13.68 -8.57 6.45
C LYS A 75 -14.31 -8.07 5.17
N GLN A 76 -14.05 -6.83 4.83
CA GLN A 76 -14.68 -6.31 3.64
C GLN A 76 -14.29 -7.17 2.47
N PRO A 77 -15.32 -7.73 1.85
CA PRO A 77 -15.21 -7.98 0.45
C PRO A 77 -15.23 -6.65 -0.31
N ASP A 78 -14.78 -5.57 0.27
CA ASP A 78 -14.28 -4.40 -0.46
C ASP A 78 -13.00 -4.73 -1.19
N SER A 79 -12.84 -5.98 -1.36
CA SER A 79 -12.22 -6.48 -2.57
C SER A 79 -12.74 -5.75 -3.81
N PHE A 80 -13.99 -5.29 -3.84
CA PHE A 80 -14.49 -4.49 -4.95
C PHE A 80 -13.81 -3.12 -5.03
N ASP A 81 -13.78 -2.36 -3.95
CA ASP A 81 -13.12 -1.05 -3.94
C ASP A 81 -11.60 -1.18 -4.03
N PHE A 82 -11.02 -2.18 -3.40
CA PHE A 82 -9.61 -2.48 -3.53
C PHE A 82 -9.25 -2.89 -4.97
N MET A 83 -10.03 -3.77 -5.59
CA MET A 83 -9.79 -4.19 -6.98
C MET A 83 -10.03 -3.04 -7.95
N ARG A 84 -11.01 -2.19 -7.68
CA ARG A 84 -11.23 -0.99 -8.47
C ARG A 84 -10.07 -0.01 -8.34
N PHE A 85 -9.61 0.23 -7.12
CA PHE A 85 -8.43 1.08 -6.87
C PHE A 85 -7.19 0.51 -7.56
N LYS A 86 -6.97 -0.79 -7.46
CA LYS A 86 -5.85 -1.48 -8.11
C LYS A 86 -5.96 -1.37 -9.63
N SER A 87 -7.16 -1.57 -10.18
CA SER A 87 -7.43 -1.45 -11.61
C SER A 87 -7.19 -0.03 -12.10
N ASP A 88 -7.71 0.97 -11.39
CA ASP A 88 -7.53 2.38 -11.72
C ASP A 88 -6.06 2.77 -11.69
N LEU A 89 -5.31 2.28 -10.71
CA LEU A 89 -3.88 2.52 -10.59
C LEU A 89 -3.11 1.87 -11.74
N GLN A 90 -3.45 0.63 -12.08
CA GLN A 90 -2.84 -0.07 -13.21
C GLN A 90 -3.14 0.63 -14.54
N ASP A 91 -4.36 1.10 -14.73
CA ASP A 91 -4.74 1.85 -15.92
C ASP A 91 -3.99 3.18 -16.02
N SER A 92 -3.84 3.90 -14.91
CA SER A 92 -3.07 5.14 -14.86
C SER A 92 -1.60 4.92 -15.20
N VAL A 93 -0.98 3.88 -14.66
CA VAL A 93 0.41 3.51 -14.95
C VAL A 93 0.54 3.10 -16.42
N ARG A 94 -0.38 2.29 -16.92
CA ARG A 94 -0.39 1.85 -18.32
C ARG A 94 -0.53 3.03 -19.27
N GLN A 95 -1.43 3.96 -18.98
CA GLN A 95 -1.61 5.17 -19.78
C GLN A 95 -0.35 6.02 -19.82
N THR A 96 0.31 6.20 -18.68
CA THR A 96 1.57 6.94 -18.59
C THR A 96 2.67 6.27 -19.42
N ILE A 97 2.78 4.95 -19.37
CA ILE A 97 3.73 4.19 -20.16
C ILE A 97 3.44 4.32 -21.65
N ASP A 98 2.18 4.21 -22.05
CA ASP A 98 1.76 4.35 -23.44
C ASP A 98 2.07 5.75 -23.99
N GLU A 99 1.80 6.78 -23.21
CA GLU A 99 2.12 8.16 -23.57
C GLU A 99 3.63 8.37 -23.75
N MET A 100 4.43 7.84 -22.84
CA MET A 100 5.89 7.91 -22.95
C MET A 100 6.41 7.13 -24.15
N PHE A 101 5.82 5.99 -24.43
CA PHE A 101 6.17 5.17 -25.59
C PHE A 101 5.85 5.89 -26.89
N GLU A 102 4.66 6.45 -27.04
CA GLU A 102 4.26 7.22 -28.23
C GLU A 102 5.19 8.42 -28.44
N LYS A 103 5.53 9.11 -27.39
CA LYS A 103 6.43 10.27 -27.46
C LYS A 103 7.79 9.88 -28.00
N LYS A 104 8.36 8.76 -27.54
CA LYS A 104 9.64 8.26 -28.02
C LYS A 104 9.58 7.76 -29.46
N VAL A 105 8.49 7.09 -29.82
CA VAL A 105 8.29 6.59 -31.19
C VAL A 105 8.17 7.76 -32.16
N LYS A 106 7.39 8.78 -31.81
CA LYS A 106 7.26 10.00 -32.66
C LYS A 106 8.60 10.72 -32.82
N ALA A 107 9.38 10.85 -31.75
CA ALA A 107 10.71 11.46 -31.82
C ALA A 107 11.65 10.65 -32.74
N ALA A 108 11.64 9.32 -32.62
CA ALA A 108 12.45 8.45 -33.46
C ALA A 108 12.06 8.54 -34.93
N ILE A 109 10.75 8.59 -35.23
CA ILE A 109 10.23 8.74 -36.58
C ILE A 109 10.63 10.11 -37.16
N TYR A 110 10.51 11.17 -36.36
CA TYR A 110 10.90 12.52 -36.76
C TYR A 110 12.40 12.60 -37.07
N ASP A 111 13.25 12.06 -36.22
CA ASP A 111 14.69 12.03 -36.44
C ASP A 111 15.06 11.23 -37.70
N SER A 112 14.42 10.11 -37.92
CA SER A 112 14.60 9.26 -39.10
C SER A 112 14.16 10.02 -40.38
N ALA A 113 13.04 10.72 -40.32
CA ALA A 113 12.55 11.53 -41.45
C ALA A 113 13.51 12.66 -41.78
N GLN A 114 14.10 13.31 -40.77
CA GLN A 114 15.09 14.37 -40.98
C GLN A 114 16.37 13.84 -41.59
N MET A 115 16.81 12.65 -41.22
CA MET A 115 17.99 12.01 -41.80
C MET A 115 17.83 11.71 -43.29
N HIS A 116 16.61 11.49 -43.78
CA HIS A 116 16.32 11.24 -45.17
C HIS A 116 16.32 12.47 -46.06
N PHE A 117 16.28 13.68 -45.50
CA PHE A 117 16.28 14.92 -46.22
C PHE A 117 17.67 15.59 -46.31
N VAL A 118 18.66 14.94 -45.77
CA VAL A 118 20.05 15.39 -45.85
C VAL A 118 20.79 14.50 -46.85
#